data_f309b134bb5c587e18234870e588a30e
#
_entry.id   f309b134bb5c587e18234870e588a30e
#
_cell.length_a   1.000
_cell.length_b   1.000
_cell.length_c   1.000
_cell.angle_alpha   90.00
_cell.angle_beta   90.00
_cell.angle_gamma   90.00
#
_symmetry.space_group_name_H-M   'P 1'
#
loop_
_entity.id
_entity.type
_entity.pdbx_description
1 polymer ?
#
loop_
_entity_poly.entity_id
_entity_poly.type
_entity_poly.pdbx_seq_one_letter_code
_entity_poly.pdbx_strand_id
1 'polypeptide(L)'
;MSGDYPGLANSPELTLIGESVRAARSRVLYYRMAFGYAPADQRVAVAEITQRGDNNSLSFSQQTYYEGSRLSVSQDGVSNQAEIAQGDGNRLALVQDGNYNDADIRQGDYHNELNFTQSGDDNRLTVDQNGYGGVISGSSTGNRNSVDIDQRFASNRASVTQNGDDNLASIEQGNWGHQATITQLGSANEAMIRQGFPANDNTRLPGVATIHQSGTGNSATIIQQ
;
A
#
# COMPACT_ATOMS: atom_id res chain seq x y z
N MET A 1 38.54 -4.38 28.15
CA MET A 1 37.91 -5.42 27.37
C MET A 1 36.95 -4.74 26.44
N SER A 2 37.40 -4.47 25.22
CA SER A 2 36.57 -3.89 24.15
C SER A 2 35.84 -5.04 23.46
N GLY A 3 34.55 -5.14 23.66
CA GLY A 3 33.71 -6.08 22.93
C GLY A 3 33.38 -5.54 21.55
N ASP A 4 34.05 -6.10 20.55
CA ASP A 4 33.66 -5.89 19.14
C ASP A 4 32.26 -6.48 18.92
N TYR A 5 31.31 -5.63 18.61
CA TYR A 5 30.03 -6.05 18.03
C TYR A 5 30.30 -6.48 16.59
N PRO A 6 30.10 -7.74 16.21
CA PRO A 6 30.18 -8.13 14.81
C PRO A 6 29.11 -7.43 14.02
N GLY A 7 29.54 -6.82 12.91
CA GLY A 7 28.80 -5.92 12.07
C GLY A 7 27.40 -6.41 11.69
N LEU A 8 26.51 -5.45 11.62
CA LEU A 8 25.20 -5.55 11.01
C LEU A 8 25.37 -6.09 9.57
N ALA A 9 25.04 -7.34 9.37
CA ALA A 9 24.98 -7.90 8.03
C ALA A 9 23.88 -7.15 7.27
N ASN A 10 24.24 -6.58 6.15
CA ASN A 10 23.32 -5.90 5.23
C ASN A 10 22.11 -6.79 4.98
N SER A 11 20.92 -6.24 5.23
CA SER A 11 19.65 -6.87 4.84
C SER A 11 19.70 -7.16 3.34
N PRO A 12 19.45 -8.38 2.88
CA PRO A 12 19.42 -8.63 1.45
C PRO A 12 18.24 -7.90 0.83
N GLU A 13 18.56 -7.01 -0.05
CA GLU A 13 17.59 -6.38 -0.94
C GLU A 13 17.33 -7.35 -2.09
N LEU A 14 16.11 -7.81 -2.23
CA LEU A 14 15.70 -8.63 -3.36
C LEU A 14 14.89 -7.77 -4.31
N THR A 15 15.51 -7.37 -5.39
CA THR A 15 14.84 -6.70 -6.51
C THR A 15 14.53 -7.73 -7.58
N LEU A 16 13.26 -8.03 -7.80
CA LEU A 16 12.81 -8.80 -8.94
C LEU A 16 12.33 -7.86 -10.02
N ILE A 17 13.13 -7.72 -11.07
CA ILE A 17 12.70 -7.07 -12.30
C ILE A 17 12.06 -8.17 -13.14
N GLY A 18 10.74 -8.10 -13.34
CA GLY A 18 10.01 -9.07 -14.16
C GLY A 18 10.53 -9.04 -15.60
N GLU A 19 11.10 -10.14 -16.07
CA GLU A 19 11.33 -10.31 -17.49
C GLU A 19 9.99 -10.48 -18.21
N SER A 20 9.81 -9.76 -19.30
CA SER A 20 8.66 -9.90 -20.19
C SER A 20 8.57 -11.35 -20.70
N VAL A 21 7.61 -12.11 -20.19
CA VAL A 21 7.35 -13.45 -20.68
C VAL A 21 6.39 -13.35 -21.85
N ARG A 22 6.93 -13.42 -23.06
CA ARG A 22 6.12 -13.70 -24.27
C ARG A 22 5.57 -15.12 -24.13
N ALA A 23 4.29 -15.23 -23.92
CA ALA A 23 3.40 -16.40 -23.93
C ALA A 23 2.78 -16.70 -22.56
N ALA A 24 1.47 -16.79 -22.55
CA ALA A 24 0.58 -17.10 -21.45
C ALA A 24 1.04 -18.27 -20.57
N ARG A 25 1.85 -17.99 -19.55
CA ARG A 25 2.15 -18.94 -18.48
C ARG A 25 2.17 -18.20 -17.14
N SER A 26 1.23 -18.57 -16.28
CA SER A 26 1.27 -18.17 -14.87
C SER A 26 2.60 -18.54 -14.24
N ARG A 27 3.31 -17.57 -13.65
CA ARG A 27 4.41 -17.84 -12.74
C ARG A 27 3.95 -17.53 -11.32
N VAL A 28 3.99 -18.52 -10.46
CA VAL A 28 3.87 -18.32 -9.01
C VAL A 28 5.28 -18.45 -8.45
N LEU A 29 5.78 -17.37 -7.85
CA LEU A 29 7.09 -17.32 -7.23
C LEU A 29 6.92 -17.25 -5.71
N TYR A 30 7.39 -18.26 -5.01
CA TYR A 30 7.41 -18.26 -3.55
C TYR A 30 8.84 -18.00 -3.05
N TYR A 31 9.02 -16.94 -2.28
CA TYR A 31 10.28 -16.68 -1.60
C TYR A 31 10.10 -16.78 -0.08
N ARG A 32 10.99 -17.52 0.54
CA ARG A 32 11.07 -17.62 1.98
C ARG A 32 12.51 -17.35 2.42
N MET A 33 12.73 -16.28 3.17
CA MET A 33 14.01 -15.99 3.78
C MET A 33 13.91 -16.09 5.30
N ALA A 34 14.86 -16.83 5.91
CA ALA A 34 14.99 -16.94 7.34
C ALA A 34 16.31 -16.30 7.79
N PHE A 35 16.27 -15.40 8.76
CA PHE A 35 17.45 -14.79 9.38
C PHE A 35 17.62 -15.27 10.83
N GLY A 36 18.88 -15.50 11.24
CA GLY A 36 19.22 -16.11 12.51
C GLY A 36 18.98 -15.23 13.74
N TYR A 37 18.68 -15.87 14.87
CA TYR A 37 18.52 -15.46 16.27
C TYR A 37 17.11 -15.36 16.86
N ALA A 38 16.03 -15.62 16.16
CA ALA A 38 14.73 -15.89 16.78
C ALA A 38 14.24 -17.30 16.47
N PRO A 39 13.21 -17.79 17.21
CA PRO A 39 12.52 -19.00 16.81
C PRO A 39 12.15 -18.92 15.33
N ALA A 40 12.46 -19.95 14.57
CA ALA A 40 12.46 -19.93 13.09
C ALA A 40 11.08 -19.65 12.43
N ASP A 41 10.04 -19.52 13.22
CA ASP A 41 8.65 -19.29 12.80
C ASP A 41 8.21 -17.80 12.81
N GLN A 42 8.97 -16.92 13.46
CA GLN A 42 8.60 -15.51 13.64
C GLN A 42 9.36 -14.49 12.78
N ARG A 43 10.43 -14.90 12.10
CA ARG A 43 11.29 -13.99 11.30
C ARG A 43 11.33 -14.34 9.81
N VAL A 44 10.26 -14.82 9.27
CA VAL A 44 10.22 -15.17 7.85
C VAL A 44 9.52 -14.09 7.08
N ALA A 45 10.26 -13.37 6.24
CA ALA A 45 9.63 -12.57 5.18
C ALA A 45 9.06 -13.53 4.13
N VAL A 46 7.82 -13.33 3.76
CA VAL A 46 7.12 -14.12 2.74
C VAL A 46 6.65 -13.20 1.63
N ALA A 47 7.02 -13.49 0.39
CA ALA A 47 6.45 -12.84 -0.78
C ALA A 47 5.78 -13.89 -1.67
N GLU A 48 4.52 -13.66 -1.98
CA GLU A 48 3.74 -14.43 -2.94
C GLU A 48 3.39 -13.53 -4.13
N ILE A 49 3.86 -13.90 -5.31
CA ILE A 49 3.73 -13.08 -6.50
C ILE A 49 3.12 -13.91 -7.61
N THR A 50 2.03 -13.40 -8.19
CA THR A 50 1.39 -13.96 -9.37
C THR A 50 1.33 -12.89 -10.46
N GLN A 51 1.89 -13.18 -11.63
CA GLN A 51 1.78 -12.32 -12.81
C GLN A 51 1.23 -13.13 -13.98
N ARG A 52 0.20 -12.62 -14.63
CA ARG A 52 -0.42 -13.19 -15.84
C ARG A 52 -0.54 -12.12 -16.90
N GLY A 53 -0.44 -12.51 -18.17
CA GLY A 53 -0.49 -11.59 -19.30
C GLY A 53 0.89 -11.03 -19.65
N ASP A 54 0.92 -9.87 -20.30
CA ASP A 54 2.12 -9.36 -20.95
C ASP A 54 2.66 -8.10 -20.26
N ASN A 55 4.00 -7.98 -20.20
CA ASN A 55 4.72 -6.77 -19.74
C ASN A 55 4.38 -6.28 -18.32
N ASN A 56 3.80 -7.11 -17.46
CA ASN A 56 3.61 -6.74 -16.06
C ASN A 56 4.96 -6.62 -15.34
N SER A 57 5.13 -5.59 -14.52
CA SER A 57 6.36 -5.29 -13.79
C SER A 57 6.11 -5.16 -12.30
N LEU A 58 6.93 -5.81 -11.50
CA LEU A 58 6.95 -5.67 -10.05
C LEU A 58 8.38 -5.49 -9.57
N SER A 59 8.62 -4.40 -8.86
CA SER A 59 9.84 -4.17 -8.07
C SER A 59 9.45 -4.14 -6.60
N PHE A 60 10.10 -4.93 -5.75
CA PHE A 60 9.85 -4.85 -4.32
C PHE A 60 11.12 -5.01 -3.50
N SER A 61 11.14 -4.35 -2.34
CA SER A 61 12.13 -4.54 -1.30
C SER A 61 11.44 -4.84 0.03
N GLN A 62 11.92 -5.83 0.77
CA GLN A 62 11.47 -6.14 2.12
C GLN A 62 12.65 -6.11 3.07
N GLN A 63 12.53 -5.33 4.15
CA GLN A 63 13.50 -5.32 5.23
C GLN A 63 12.89 -6.07 6.42
N THR A 64 13.64 -7.02 6.98
CA THR A 64 13.19 -7.84 8.11
C THR A 64 14.28 -7.90 9.16
N TYR A 65 14.03 -7.31 10.33
CA TYR A 65 14.96 -7.31 11.47
C TYR A 65 14.46 -8.16 12.64
N TYR A 66 13.20 -8.01 13.01
CA TYR A 66 12.60 -8.65 14.20
C TYR A 66 11.39 -9.50 13.88
N GLU A 67 10.55 -9.09 12.96
CA GLU A 67 9.31 -9.78 12.59
C GLU A 67 9.23 -10.00 11.09
N GLY A 68 8.58 -11.07 10.66
CA GLY A 68 8.43 -11.39 9.26
C GLY A 68 7.36 -10.52 8.59
N SER A 69 7.72 -9.88 7.50
CA SER A 69 6.77 -9.15 6.64
C SER A 69 6.10 -10.09 5.64
N ARG A 70 4.87 -9.78 5.27
CA ARG A 70 4.14 -10.55 4.27
C ARG A 70 3.71 -9.67 3.10
N LEU A 71 4.08 -10.11 1.89
CA LEU A 71 3.72 -9.48 0.64
C LEU A 71 2.90 -10.47 -0.21
N SER A 72 1.77 -10.04 -0.74
CA SER A 72 1.02 -10.76 -1.76
C SER A 72 0.67 -9.81 -2.89
N VAL A 73 1.13 -10.10 -4.11
CA VAL A 73 0.85 -9.28 -5.29
C VAL A 73 0.31 -10.17 -6.39
N SER A 74 -0.81 -9.77 -6.96
CA SER A 74 -1.39 -10.38 -8.15
C SER A 74 -1.57 -9.32 -9.24
N GLN A 75 -0.94 -9.52 -10.39
CA GLN A 75 -1.12 -8.69 -11.58
C GLN A 75 -1.66 -9.58 -12.70
N ASP A 76 -2.82 -9.22 -13.25
CA ASP A 76 -3.44 -9.91 -14.39
C ASP A 76 -3.79 -8.88 -15.48
N GLY A 77 -3.31 -9.10 -16.70
CA GLY A 77 -3.50 -8.18 -17.82
C GLY A 77 -2.20 -7.70 -18.45
N VAL A 78 -2.17 -6.47 -18.93
CA VAL A 78 -1.05 -5.95 -19.72
C VAL A 78 -0.44 -4.72 -19.09
N SER A 79 0.89 -4.70 -18.94
CA SER A 79 1.67 -3.53 -18.53
C SER A 79 1.26 -2.93 -17.16
N ASN A 80 0.76 -3.75 -16.23
CA ASN A 80 0.58 -3.32 -14.86
C ASN A 80 1.94 -3.16 -14.18
N GLN A 81 2.09 -2.12 -13.37
CA GLN A 81 3.33 -1.82 -12.67
C GLN A 81 3.09 -1.70 -11.17
N ALA A 82 4.00 -2.26 -10.36
CA ALA A 82 4.03 -2.02 -8.92
C ALA A 82 5.47 -1.82 -8.43
N GLU A 83 5.66 -0.80 -7.59
CA GLU A 83 6.87 -0.56 -6.83
C GLU A 83 6.54 -0.59 -5.34
N ILE A 84 7.18 -1.49 -4.57
CA ILE A 84 6.81 -1.74 -3.18
C ILE A 84 8.06 -1.75 -2.30
N ALA A 85 8.08 -0.87 -1.29
CA ALA A 85 9.06 -0.89 -0.22
C ALA A 85 8.36 -1.22 1.12
N GLN A 86 8.76 -2.30 1.76
CA GLN A 86 8.11 -2.79 2.96
C GLN A 86 9.12 -2.98 4.10
N GLY A 87 8.93 -2.27 5.21
CA GLY A 87 9.66 -2.44 6.46
C GLY A 87 9.28 -3.71 7.21
N ASP A 88 9.72 -3.83 8.44
CA ASP A 88 9.59 -5.02 9.27
C ASP A 88 8.15 -5.23 9.81
N GLY A 89 7.69 -6.48 9.88
CA GLY A 89 6.40 -6.85 10.47
C GLY A 89 5.15 -6.37 9.72
N ASN A 90 5.29 -5.83 8.51
CA ASN A 90 4.18 -5.28 7.74
C ASN A 90 3.48 -6.34 6.87
N ARG A 91 2.23 -6.08 6.52
CA ARG A 91 1.42 -6.91 5.62
C ARG A 91 0.90 -6.09 4.46
N LEU A 92 1.06 -6.62 3.25
CA LEU A 92 0.57 -5.99 2.03
C LEU A 92 -0.08 -7.02 1.12
N ALA A 93 -1.29 -6.70 0.64
CA ALA A 93 -1.93 -7.41 -0.44
C ALA A 93 -2.36 -6.40 -1.53
N LEU A 94 -1.88 -6.61 -2.74
CA LEU A 94 -2.20 -5.80 -3.92
C LEU A 94 -2.72 -6.70 -5.03
N VAL A 95 -3.85 -6.31 -5.62
CA VAL A 95 -4.39 -6.90 -6.84
C VAL A 95 -4.49 -5.81 -7.90
N GLN A 96 -3.92 -6.06 -9.08
CA GLN A 96 -4.11 -5.26 -10.28
C GLN A 96 -4.69 -6.16 -11.38
N ASP A 97 -5.92 -5.88 -11.80
CA ASP A 97 -6.67 -6.63 -12.82
C ASP A 97 -7.09 -5.66 -13.94
N GLY A 98 -6.57 -5.87 -15.13
CA GLY A 98 -6.71 -4.98 -16.28
C GLY A 98 -5.38 -4.49 -16.81
N ASN A 99 -5.33 -3.29 -17.39
CA ASN A 99 -4.15 -2.84 -18.11
C ASN A 99 -3.62 -1.50 -17.56
N TYR A 100 -2.29 -1.33 -17.61
CA TYR A 100 -1.62 -0.06 -17.27
C TYR A 100 -1.90 0.46 -15.86
N ASN A 101 -2.34 -0.40 -14.91
CA ASN A 101 -2.50 0.01 -13.53
C ASN A 101 -1.13 0.22 -12.87
N ASP A 102 -0.98 1.29 -12.09
CA ASP A 102 0.25 1.70 -11.43
C ASP A 102 0.08 1.77 -9.91
N ALA A 103 1.03 1.22 -9.16
CA ALA A 103 1.04 1.28 -7.69
C ALA A 103 2.44 1.60 -7.16
N ASP A 104 2.58 2.67 -6.37
CA ASP A 104 3.77 3.02 -5.59
C ASP A 104 3.42 2.96 -4.10
N ILE A 105 3.99 1.99 -3.39
CA ILE A 105 3.61 1.69 -2.01
C ILE A 105 4.84 1.63 -1.12
N ARG A 106 4.85 2.46 -0.08
CA ARG A 106 5.85 2.45 0.99
C ARG A 106 5.18 2.18 2.33
N GLN A 107 5.57 1.10 2.99
CA GLN A 107 5.21 0.81 4.37
C GLN A 107 6.49 0.86 5.22
N GLY A 108 6.68 1.95 5.96
CA GLY A 108 7.71 2.08 6.97
C GLY A 108 7.26 1.48 8.32
N ASP A 109 8.09 1.60 9.34
CA ASP A 109 7.82 1.13 10.70
C ASP A 109 7.20 -0.29 10.77
N TYR A 110 6.34 -0.57 11.77
CA TYR A 110 5.91 -1.93 12.09
C TYR A 110 4.39 -2.10 12.11
N HIS A 111 3.93 -3.32 11.81
CA HIS A 111 2.53 -3.76 11.92
C HIS A 111 1.53 -2.99 11.08
N ASN A 112 1.98 -2.37 9.99
CA ASN A 112 1.08 -1.74 9.03
C ASN A 112 0.43 -2.81 8.14
N GLU A 113 -0.82 -2.57 7.79
CA GLU A 113 -1.59 -3.45 6.92
C GLU A 113 -2.15 -2.65 5.74
N LEU A 114 -1.94 -3.16 4.53
CA LEU A 114 -2.52 -2.63 3.30
C LEU A 114 -3.18 -3.74 2.51
N ASN A 115 -4.43 -3.50 2.11
CA ASN A 115 -5.15 -4.35 1.18
C ASN A 115 -5.85 -3.48 0.13
N PHE A 116 -5.43 -3.57 -1.13
CA PHE A 116 -5.98 -2.74 -2.19
C PHE A 116 -6.16 -3.50 -3.50
N THR A 117 -7.23 -3.17 -4.23
CA THR A 117 -7.53 -3.71 -5.56
C THR A 117 -7.70 -2.59 -6.56
N GLN A 118 -7.00 -2.67 -7.68
CA GLN A 118 -7.24 -1.87 -8.88
C GLN A 118 -7.83 -2.78 -9.96
N SER A 119 -8.98 -2.42 -10.50
CA SER A 119 -9.66 -3.19 -11.55
C SER A 119 -10.12 -2.27 -12.68
N GLY A 120 -9.71 -2.57 -13.90
CA GLY A 120 -9.87 -1.74 -15.09
C GLY A 120 -8.54 -1.17 -15.56
N ASP A 121 -8.55 -0.05 -16.25
CA ASP A 121 -7.36 0.43 -16.96
C ASP A 121 -6.86 1.77 -16.40
N ASP A 122 -5.53 1.97 -16.43
CA ASP A 122 -4.86 3.23 -16.07
C ASP A 122 -5.17 3.73 -14.63
N ASN A 123 -5.52 2.86 -13.68
CA ASN A 123 -5.70 3.28 -12.29
C ASN A 123 -4.36 3.47 -11.58
N ARG A 124 -4.29 4.49 -10.71
CA ARG A 124 -3.10 4.84 -9.94
C ARG A 124 -3.33 4.76 -8.43
N LEU A 125 -2.42 4.12 -7.73
CA LEU A 125 -2.36 4.06 -6.27
C LEU A 125 -1.01 4.57 -5.78
N THR A 126 -1.02 5.56 -4.89
CA THR A 126 0.17 6.00 -4.15
C THR A 126 -0.10 5.88 -2.67
N VAL A 127 0.78 5.22 -1.94
CA VAL A 127 0.67 5.04 -0.49
C VAL A 127 2.01 5.29 0.18
N ASP A 128 1.99 6.17 1.18
CA ASP A 128 3.07 6.33 2.15
C ASP A 128 2.51 6.09 3.56
N GLN A 129 2.83 4.93 4.13
CA GLN A 129 2.33 4.49 5.42
C GLN A 129 3.49 4.39 6.40
N ASN A 130 3.80 5.51 7.06
CA ASN A 130 4.88 5.67 8.01
C ASN A 130 4.31 5.82 9.43
N GLY A 131 4.24 4.72 10.15
CA GLY A 131 3.71 4.71 11.50
C GLY A 131 3.48 3.28 11.97
N TYR A 132 3.02 3.13 13.19
CA TYR A 132 2.81 1.84 13.81
C TYR A 132 1.34 1.41 13.74
N GLY A 133 1.07 0.24 13.16
CA GLY A 133 -0.27 -0.36 13.19
C GLY A 133 -1.32 0.40 12.39
N GLY A 134 -0.93 1.13 11.35
CA GLY A 134 -1.85 1.75 10.40
C GLY A 134 -2.54 0.71 9.52
N VAL A 135 -3.78 0.97 9.14
CA VAL A 135 -4.57 0.09 8.26
C VAL A 135 -5.10 0.86 7.07
N ILE A 136 -4.79 0.38 5.89
CA ILE A 136 -5.34 0.89 4.63
C ILE A 136 -6.09 -0.23 3.92
N SER A 137 -7.32 0.08 3.47
CA SER A 137 -8.10 -0.84 2.65
C SER A 137 -8.83 -0.09 1.55
N GLY A 138 -9.02 -0.73 0.40
CA GLY A 138 -9.79 -0.08 -0.65
C GLY A 138 -9.81 -0.77 -1.99
N SER A 139 -10.51 -0.10 -2.91
CA SER A 139 -10.55 -0.49 -4.30
C SER A 139 -10.80 0.69 -5.24
N SER A 140 -10.20 0.63 -6.41
CA SER A 140 -10.52 1.46 -7.57
C SER A 140 -11.02 0.55 -8.68
N THR A 141 -12.27 0.76 -9.11
CA THR A 141 -12.91 0.00 -10.19
C THR A 141 -13.34 0.96 -11.28
N GLY A 142 -12.98 0.66 -12.52
CA GLY A 142 -13.13 1.54 -13.67
C GLY A 142 -11.78 2.06 -14.17
N ASN A 143 -11.76 3.19 -14.84
CA ASN A 143 -10.56 3.62 -15.54
C ASN A 143 -10.05 4.98 -15.01
N ARG A 144 -8.73 5.18 -15.01
CA ARG A 144 -8.08 6.45 -14.67
C ARG A 144 -8.45 6.99 -13.29
N ASN A 145 -8.80 6.11 -12.35
CA ASN A 145 -9.00 6.50 -10.96
C ASN A 145 -7.65 6.69 -10.27
N SER A 146 -7.56 7.68 -9.39
CA SER A 146 -6.36 7.97 -8.63
C SER A 146 -6.63 7.99 -7.12
N VAL A 147 -5.80 7.29 -6.38
CA VAL A 147 -5.83 7.25 -4.91
C VAL A 147 -4.47 7.63 -4.37
N ASP A 148 -4.45 8.58 -3.43
CA ASP A 148 -3.26 9.03 -2.71
C ASP A 148 -3.52 8.97 -1.20
N ILE A 149 -2.72 8.18 -0.46
CA ILE A 149 -2.89 8.01 0.98
C ILE A 149 -1.55 8.20 1.70
N ASP A 150 -1.50 9.19 2.58
CA ASP A 150 -0.38 9.45 3.50
C ASP A 150 -0.85 9.25 4.95
N GLN A 151 -0.36 8.19 5.60
CA GLN A 151 -0.61 7.92 7.01
C GLN A 151 0.69 8.03 7.80
N ARG A 152 0.74 8.97 8.74
CA ARG A 152 1.85 9.16 9.67
C ARG A 152 1.40 8.86 11.09
N PHE A 153 2.34 8.45 11.95
CA PHE A 153 2.06 8.04 13.31
C PHE A 153 1.23 6.74 13.42
N ALA A 154 0.58 6.49 14.56
CA ALA A 154 0.10 5.16 14.83
C ALA A 154 -1.42 5.01 14.76
N SER A 155 -1.85 3.80 14.45
CA SER A 155 -3.25 3.33 14.55
C SER A 155 -4.25 4.08 13.67
N ASN A 156 -3.78 4.75 12.61
CA ASN A 156 -4.64 5.41 11.64
C ASN A 156 -5.32 4.37 10.74
N ARG A 157 -6.53 4.68 10.32
CA ARG A 157 -7.30 3.84 9.40
C ARG A 157 -7.81 4.65 8.22
N ALA A 158 -7.49 4.21 7.01
CA ALA A 158 -8.01 4.78 5.77
C ALA A 158 -8.78 3.73 4.97
N SER A 159 -9.91 4.14 4.41
CA SER A 159 -10.68 3.31 3.49
C SER A 159 -11.10 4.12 2.27
N VAL A 160 -10.81 3.62 1.06
CA VAL A 160 -11.17 4.26 -0.20
C VAL A 160 -11.91 3.28 -1.08
N THR A 161 -13.06 3.69 -1.62
CA THR A 161 -13.78 2.95 -2.65
C THR A 161 -14.11 3.90 -3.78
N GLN A 162 -13.59 3.62 -4.97
CA GLN A 162 -13.93 4.33 -6.20
C GLN A 162 -14.58 3.34 -7.19
N ASN A 163 -15.72 3.74 -7.74
CA ASN A 163 -16.42 2.96 -8.76
C ASN A 163 -16.90 3.90 -9.87
N GLY A 164 -16.28 3.78 -11.03
CA GLY A 164 -16.46 4.66 -12.19
C GLY A 164 -15.12 5.16 -12.69
N ASP A 165 -15.11 6.23 -13.46
CA ASP A 165 -13.93 6.69 -14.16
C ASP A 165 -13.46 8.06 -13.66
N ASP A 166 -12.15 8.33 -13.79
CA ASP A 166 -11.55 9.66 -13.53
C ASP A 166 -11.78 10.20 -12.10
N ASN A 167 -12.01 9.33 -11.10
CA ASN A 167 -12.19 9.78 -9.72
C ASN A 167 -10.83 10.00 -9.03
N LEU A 168 -10.77 11.01 -8.17
CA LEU A 168 -9.61 11.36 -7.36
C LEU A 168 -9.95 11.30 -5.87
N ALA A 169 -9.22 10.49 -5.11
CA ALA A 169 -9.33 10.42 -3.66
C ALA A 169 -7.98 10.68 -2.99
N SER A 170 -7.96 11.58 -2.01
CA SER A 170 -6.76 11.87 -1.21
C SER A 170 -7.08 11.79 0.28
N ILE A 171 -6.25 11.07 1.04
CA ILE A 171 -6.34 10.97 2.50
C ILE A 171 -4.97 11.27 3.10
N GLU A 172 -4.91 12.30 3.94
CA GLU A 172 -3.76 12.61 4.77
C GLU A 172 -4.13 12.47 6.25
N GLN A 173 -3.46 11.58 6.98
CA GLN A 173 -3.66 11.39 8.41
C GLN A 173 -2.34 11.59 9.17
N GLY A 174 -2.25 12.68 9.93
CA GLY A 174 -1.22 12.92 10.94
C GLY A 174 -1.76 12.60 12.33
N ASN A 175 -0.94 12.47 13.34
CA ASN A 175 -1.35 12.07 14.69
C ASN A 175 -1.96 10.65 14.79
N TRP A 176 -2.67 10.35 15.88
CA TRP A 176 -2.98 8.99 16.31
C TRP A 176 -4.46 8.67 16.17
N GLY A 177 -4.77 7.47 15.64
CA GLY A 177 -6.09 6.87 15.76
C GLY A 177 -7.18 7.47 14.87
N HIS A 178 -6.83 8.28 13.88
CA HIS A 178 -7.80 8.85 12.95
C HIS A 178 -8.42 7.79 12.04
N GLN A 179 -9.68 8.04 11.66
CA GLN A 179 -10.39 7.21 10.69
C GLN A 179 -10.89 8.10 9.54
N ALA A 180 -10.55 7.72 8.32
CA ALA A 180 -10.98 8.39 7.10
C ALA A 180 -11.64 7.40 6.15
N THR A 181 -12.78 7.77 5.60
CA THR A 181 -13.47 6.98 4.58
C THR A 181 -13.88 7.85 3.41
N ILE A 182 -13.50 7.44 2.20
CA ILE A 182 -13.94 8.06 0.94
C ILE A 182 -14.66 7.00 0.12
N THR A 183 -15.87 7.32 -0.33
CA THR A 183 -16.61 6.51 -1.31
C THR A 183 -17.06 7.39 -2.44
N GLN A 184 -16.65 7.07 -3.67
CA GLN A 184 -17.00 7.79 -4.89
C GLN A 184 -17.66 6.82 -5.87
N LEU A 185 -18.89 7.16 -6.28
CA LEU A 185 -19.68 6.40 -7.25
C LEU A 185 -20.01 7.32 -8.43
N GLY A 186 -19.58 6.95 -9.62
CA GLY A 186 -19.72 7.76 -10.84
C GLY A 186 -18.38 8.30 -11.30
N SER A 187 -18.34 9.44 -11.99
CA SER A 187 -17.14 9.84 -12.70
C SER A 187 -16.68 11.26 -12.34
N ALA A 188 -15.37 11.48 -12.47
CA ALA A 188 -14.73 12.78 -12.25
C ALA A 188 -15.06 13.41 -10.88
N ASN A 189 -15.25 12.60 -9.84
CA ASN A 189 -15.43 13.09 -8.48
C ASN A 189 -14.07 13.29 -7.81
N GLU A 190 -13.95 14.34 -6.99
CA GLU A 190 -12.77 14.67 -6.22
C GLU A 190 -13.09 14.71 -4.73
N ALA A 191 -12.35 13.96 -3.91
CA ALA A 191 -12.52 13.93 -2.47
C ALA A 191 -11.18 14.05 -1.74
N MET A 192 -11.13 14.91 -0.72
CA MET A 192 -9.97 15.06 0.14
C MET A 192 -10.36 15.00 1.63
N ILE A 193 -9.66 14.19 2.40
CA ILE A 193 -9.72 14.19 3.85
C ILE A 193 -8.33 14.45 4.42
N ARG A 194 -8.22 15.47 5.28
CA ARG A 194 -7.01 15.79 6.00
C ARG A 194 -7.27 15.86 7.49
N GLN A 195 -6.59 15.03 8.29
CA GLN A 195 -6.81 14.92 9.73
C GLN A 195 -5.51 15.06 10.51
N GLY A 196 -5.54 15.80 11.64
CA GLY A 196 -4.44 15.89 12.59
C GLY A 196 -3.25 16.73 12.13
N PHE A 197 -3.46 17.80 11.36
CA PHE A 197 -2.44 18.77 10.97
C PHE A 197 -2.78 20.17 11.50
N PRO A 198 -1.80 20.92 11.98
CA PRO A 198 -0.36 20.63 12.12
C PRO A 198 -0.07 19.59 13.22
N ALA A 199 0.90 18.73 12.97
CA ALA A 199 1.26 17.57 13.80
C ALA A 199 1.82 17.90 15.21
N ASN A 200 1.74 19.14 15.66
CA ASN A 200 2.32 19.62 16.93
C ASN A 200 1.33 19.69 18.09
N ASP A 201 0.09 19.28 17.86
CA ASP A 201 -0.90 19.28 18.93
C ASP A 201 -0.86 17.93 19.67
N ASN A 202 -0.50 17.99 20.96
CA ASN A 202 -0.54 16.86 21.88
C ASN A 202 -1.97 16.41 22.23
N THR A 203 -2.99 16.99 21.61
CA THR A 203 -4.37 16.55 21.79
C THR A 203 -4.61 15.30 20.95
N ARG A 204 -4.57 14.15 21.61
CA ARG A 204 -4.81 12.83 21.02
C ARG A 204 -6.32 12.56 20.87
N LEU A 205 -7.04 13.40 20.17
CA LEU A 205 -8.44 13.12 19.89
C LEU A 205 -8.53 12.48 18.50
N PRO A 206 -8.87 11.19 18.41
CA PRO A 206 -9.08 10.56 17.12
C PRO A 206 -10.26 11.21 16.41
N GLY A 207 -10.01 11.67 15.18
CA GLY A 207 -11.05 12.21 14.30
C GLY A 207 -11.64 11.10 13.42
N VAL A 208 -12.94 11.22 13.13
CA VAL A 208 -13.60 10.39 12.12
C VAL A 208 -14.10 11.31 11.00
N ALA A 209 -13.71 11.04 9.77
CA ALA A 209 -14.14 11.79 8.60
C ALA A 209 -14.67 10.83 7.52
N THR A 210 -15.80 11.17 6.93
CA THR A 210 -16.39 10.38 5.85
C THR A 210 -16.88 11.29 4.73
N ILE A 211 -16.47 10.98 3.51
CA ILE A 211 -16.99 11.58 2.28
C ILE A 211 -17.68 10.48 1.48
N HIS A 212 -18.92 10.76 1.07
CA HIS A 212 -19.64 9.94 0.13
C HIS A 212 -20.13 10.81 -1.04
N GLN A 213 -19.65 10.50 -2.25
CA GLN A 213 -20.03 11.20 -3.47
C GLN A 213 -20.71 10.25 -4.44
N SER A 214 -21.79 10.69 -5.06
CA SER A 214 -22.48 9.96 -6.11
C SER A 214 -22.84 10.90 -7.25
N GLY A 215 -22.58 10.48 -8.48
CA GLY A 215 -22.78 11.29 -9.68
C GLY A 215 -21.48 11.70 -10.35
N THR A 216 -21.46 12.84 -11.00
CA THR A 216 -20.34 13.27 -11.82
C THR A 216 -19.86 14.66 -11.42
N GLY A 217 -18.52 14.81 -11.32
CA GLY A 217 -17.89 16.12 -11.11
C GLY A 217 -18.10 16.72 -9.72
N ASN A 218 -18.42 15.92 -8.70
CA ASN A 218 -18.54 16.40 -7.35
C ASN A 218 -17.18 16.64 -6.70
N SER A 219 -17.03 17.71 -5.92
CA SER A 219 -15.83 17.98 -5.12
C SER A 219 -16.19 18.14 -3.64
N ALA A 220 -15.44 17.49 -2.74
CA ALA A 220 -15.62 17.57 -1.31
C ALA A 220 -14.29 17.54 -0.56
N THR A 221 -14.17 18.38 0.47
CA THR A 221 -12.98 18.43 1.32
C THR A 221 -13.37 18.48 2.79
N ILE A 222 -12.73 17.64 3.62
CA ILE A 222 -12.84 17.68 5.08
C ILE A 222 -11.45 17.93 5.65
N ILE A 223 -11.32 18.95 6.50
CA ILE A 223 -10.09 19.23 7.26
C ILE A 223 -10.45 19.22 8.75
N GLN A 224 -9.79 18.35 9.51
CA GLN A 224 -9.91 18.25 10.97
C GLN A 224 -8.52 18.47 11.60
N GLN A 225 -8.46 19.43 12.52
CA GLN A 225 -7.22 19.82 13.24
C GLN A 225 -7.29 19.34 14.68
#